data_0b597b801aa9cfbb75f65c25d0c96c6d
#
_entry.id   0b597b801aa9cfbb75f65c25d0c96c6d
#
_cell.length_a   1.000
_cell.length_b   1.000
_cell.length_c   1.000
_cell.angle_alpha   90.00
_cell.angle_beta   90.00
_cell.angle_gamma   90.00
#
_symmetry.space_group_name_H-M   'P 1'
#
loop_
_entity.id
_entity.type
_entity.pdbx_description
1 polymer ?
#
loop_
_entity_poly.entity_id
_entity_poly.type
_entity_poly.pdbx_seq_one_letter_code
_entity_poly.pdbx_strand_id
1 'polypeptide(L)' 'MDWFEKVQRYYNKGYYDKDDVKVFVKAKKITKEQYKEITGVDY' A
#
# COMPACT_ATOMS: atom_id res chain seq x y z
N MET A 1 7.82 5.18 12.41
CA MET A 1 7.47 3.98 11.67
C MET A 1 7.01 4.38 10.27
N ASP A 2 7.55 3.71 9.28
CA ASP A 2 7.26 4.04 7.89
C ASP A 2 5.98 3.33 7.44
N TRP A 3 5.00 4.10 7.03
CA TRP A 3 3.73 3.53 6.57
C TRP A 3 3.91 2.66 5.33
N PHE A 4 4.82 3.04 4.44
CA PHE A 4 5.09 2.25 3.24
C PHE A 4 5.54 0.83 3.61
N GLU A 5 6.50 0.73 4.52
CA GLU A 5 7.01 -0.57 4.94
C GLU A 5 5.93 -1.41 5.63
N LYS A 6 5.14 -0.77 6.49
CA LYS A 6 4.08 -1.47 7.22
C LYS A 6 3.01 -2.00 6.26
N VAL A 7 2.55 -1.15 5.34
CA VAL A 7 1.50 -1.54 4.39
C VAL A 7 2.02 -2.62 3.46
N GLN A 8 3.26 -2.49 2.99
CA GLN A 8 3.86 -3.49 2.11
C GLN A 8 3.94 -4.85 2.80
N ARG A 9 4.38 -4.85 4.06
CA ARG A 9 4.51 -6.08 4.82
C ARG A 9 3.16 -6.77 4.98
N TYR A 10 2.14 -6.02 5.33
CA TYR A 10 0.81 -6.59 5.55
C TYR A 10 0.16 -7.03 4.25
N TYR A 11 0.42 -6.32 3.17
CA TYR A 11 -0.07 -6.75 1.87
C TYR A 11 0.57 -8.09 1.47
N ASN A 12 1.88 -8.21 1.65
CA ASN A 12 2.59 -9.44 1.31
C ASN A 12 2.13 -10.63 2.15
N LYS A 13 1.69 -10.37 3.38
CA LYS A 13 1.18 -11.43 4.25
C LYS A 13 -0.28 -11.79 3.96
N GLY A 14 -0.93 -11.03 3.08
CA GLY A 14 -2.32 -11.28 2.74
C GLY A 14 -3.33 -10.62 3.65
N TYR A 15 -2.90 -9.76 4.56
CA TYR A 15 -3.82 -9.05 5.45
C TYR A 15 -4.56 -7.91 4.75
N TYR A 16 -3.91 -7.30 3.76
CA TYR A 16 -4.50 -6.22 2.97
C TYR A 16 -4.62 -6.65 1.52
N ASP A 17 -5.69 -6.26 0.86
CA ASP A 17 -5.80 -6.40 -0.59
C ASP A 17 -5.50 -5.05 -1.27
N LYS A 18 -5.64 -5.00 -2.60
CA LYS A 18 -5.34 -3.77 -3.34
C LYS A 18 -6.24 -2.62 -2.93
N ASP A 19 -7.50 -2.89 -2.63
CA ASP A 19 -8.42 -1.85 -2.19
C ASP A 19 -8.00 -1.25 -0.85
N ASP A 20 -7.51 -2.09 0.05
CA ASP A 20 -7.00 -1.62 1.33
C ASP A 20 -5.79 -0.71 1.14
N VAL A 21 -4.89 -1.08 0.23
CA VAL A 21 -3.71 -0.26 -0.05
C VAL A 21 -4.14 1.09 -0.64
N LYS A 22 -5.16 1.10 -1.49
CA LYS A 22 -5.70 2.35 -2.04
C LYS A 22 -6.20 3.29 -0.95
N VAL A 23 -6.78 2.76 0.11
CA VAL A 23 -7.24 3.58 1.23
C VAL A 23 -6.07 4.35 1.84
N PHE A 24 -4.91 3.71 1.97
CA PHE A 24 -3.72 4.38 2.51
C PHE A 24 -3.21 5.47 1.58
N VAL A 25 -3.37 5.31 0.26
CA VAL A 25 -3.04 6.38 -0.68
C VAL A 25 -3.98 7.57 -0.50
N LYS A 26 -5.28 7.29 -0.40
CA LYS A 26 -6.27 8.35 -0.19
C LYS A 26 -6.06 9.08 1.12
N ALA A 27 -5.61 8.38 2.15
CA ALA A 27 -5.32 8.96 3.45
C ALA A 27 -3.95 9.66 3.48
N LYS A 28 -3.23 9.65 2.37
CA LYS A 28 -1.90 10.29 2.24
C LYS A 28 -0.87 9.66 3.17
N LYS A 29 -1.05 8.39 3.51
CA LYS A 29 -0.07 7.65 4.29
C LYS A 29 1.02 7.10 3.39
N ILE A 30 0.70 6.78 2.15
CA ILE A 30 1.65 6.36 1.13
C ILE A 30 1.33 7.10 -0.17
N THR A 31 2.26 7.07 -1.12
CA THR A 31 2.10 7.72 -2.41
C THR A 31 1.56 6.74 -3.45
N LYS A 32 1.15 7.28 -4.61
CA LYS A 32 0.72 6.44 -5.73
C LYS A 32 1.86 5.56 -6.22
N GLU A 33 3.06 6.08 -6.25
CA GLU A 33 4.24 5.31 -6.63
C GLU A 33 4.47 4.15 -5.67
N GLN A 34 4.27 4.40 -4.38
CA GLN A 34 4.40 3.35 -3.37
C GLN A 34 3.33 2.29 -3.52
N TYR A 35 2.11 2.70 -3.89
CA TYR A 35 1.05 1.73 -4.19
C TYR A 35 1.49 0.78 -5.30
N LYS A 36 2.05 1.33 -6.38
CA LYS A 36 2.53 0.51 -7.48
C LYS A 36 3.65 -0.44 -7.04
N GLU A 37 4.57 0.05 -6.21
CA GLU A 37 5.64 -0.80 -5.71
C GLU A 37 5.11 -1.95 -4.86
N ILE A 38 4.07 -1.70 -4.08
CA ILE A 38 3.51 -2.72 -3.20
C ILE A 38 2.70 -3.74 -3.99
N THR A 39 1.82 -3.28 -4.86
CA THR A 39 0.84 -4.15 -5.53
C THR A 39 1.26 -4.59 -6.93
N GLY A 40 2.20 -3.89 -7.54
CA GLY A 40 2.59 -4.14 -8.91
C GLY A 40 1.61 -3.60 -9.94
N VAL A 41 0.61 -2.84 -9.52
CA VAL A 41 -0.44 -2.31 -10.37
C VAL A 41 -0.43 -0.79 -10.29
N ASP A 42 -0.63 -0.11 -11.41
CA ASP A 42 -0.75 1.35 -11.42
C ASP A 42 -1.99 1.77 -10.64
N TYR A 43 -1.83 2.87 -9.90
CA TYR A 43 -2.93 3.39 -9.10
C TYR A 43 -4.04 4.01 -9.97
#